data_7d1a7307a9644f3dac48417478ab05e8
#
_entry.id   7d1a7307a9644f3dac48417478ab05e8
#
_cell.length_a   1.000
_cell.length_b   1.000
_cell.length_c   1.000
_cell.angle_alpha   90.00
_cell.angle_beta   90.00
_cell.angle_gamma   90.00
#
_symmetry.space_group_name_H-M   'P 1'
#
loop_
_entity.id
_entity.type
_entity.pdbx_description
1 polymer ?
#
loop_
_entity_poly.entity_id
_entity_poly.type
_entity_poly.pdbx_seq_one_letter_code
_entity_poly.pdbx_strand_id
1 'polypeptide(L)'
;MKLIVFLILLLGNMFVCAAQVEVGVLRFVPPFASEIGHTGQFYGFCIELMNELCKRTGNTCKYKATDVDKQLSALRGAKIDIAFLPAPVVLTPNEDYLYSLPYLPSESQFMILNTNTSIHSINDIRGKKIGILKTNNLKNTILRQFTAPEQVIEYDGINGLVSGITSGQVDALLLNSSVGKYIINNVQSLKVIGKPIDIGMGYGIVALKKNAPLINKINAALLQMESDGTYETIYKKYFGY
;
A
#
# COMPACT_ATOMS: atom_id res chain seq x y z
N MET A 1 -4.58 73.58 -5.52
CA MET A 1 -3.57 72.51 -5.65
C MET A 1 -4.12 71.27 -4.97
N LYS A 2 -4.65 70.29 -5.78
CA LYS A 2 -5.19 69.03 -5.25
C LYS A 2 -4.08 67.98 -5.32
N LEU A 3 -3.61 67.53 -4.16
CA LEU A 3 -2.62 66.43 -4.03
C LEU A 3 -3.33 65.11 -4.19
N ILE A 4 -3.15 64.44 -5.32
CA ILE A 4 -3.66 63.09 -5.56
C ILE A 4 -2.62 62.14 -4.98
N VAL A 5 -2.93 61.53 -3.83
CA VAL A 5 -2.17 60.43 -3.24
C VAL A 5 -2.50 59.16 -4.03
N PHE A 6 -1.59 58.70 -4.85
CA PHE A 6 -1.68 57.44 -5.57
C PHE A 6 -1.26 56.31 -4.64
N LEU A 7 -2.22 55.67 -3.98
CA LEU A 7 -2.00 54.51 -3.14
C LEU A 7 -1.80 53.29 -4.05
N ILE A 8 -0.56 52.95 -4.37
CA ILE A 8 -0.22 51.72 -5.08
C ILE A 8 -0.42 50.55 -4.12
N LEU A 9 -1.52 49.83 -4.25
CA LEU A 9 -1.76 48.52 -3.65
C LEU A 9 -0.76 47.54 -4.30
N LEU A 10 0.36 47.31 -3.65
CA LEU A 10 1.23 46.16 -3.92
C LEU A 10 0.49 44.89 -3.49
N LEU A 11 -0.31 44.33 -4.40
CA LEU A 11 -0.77 42.95 -4.32
C LEU A 11 0.45 42.04 -4.48
N GLY A 12 1.13 41.80 -3.37
CA GLY A 12 2.16 40.78 -3.31
C GLY A 12 1.51 39.43 -3.63
N ASN A 13 1.70 38.94 -4.86
CA ASN A 13 1.45 37.55 -5.18
C ASN A 13 2.39 36.72 -4.30
N MET A 14 1.92 36.29 -3.14
CA MET A 14 2.56 35.21 -2.38
C MET A 14 2.45 33.96 -3.26
N PHE A 15 3.48 33.67 -4.05
CA PHE A 15 3.67 32.36 -4.62
C PHE A 15 3.78 31.38 -3.44
N VAL A 16 2.67 30.75 -3.08
CA VAL A 16 2.69 29.60 -2.18
C VAL A 16 3.42 28.51 -2.95
N CYS A 17 4.73 28.39 -2.72
CA CYS A 17 5.50 27.29 -3.24
C CYS A 17 4.92 26.01 -2.61
N ALA A 18 4.29 25.16 -3.41
CA ALA A 18 3.79 23.87 -2.96
C ALA A 18 4.99 23.09 -2.39
N ALA A 19 4.90 22.67 -1.14
CA ALA A 19 5.95 21.85 -0.54
C ALA A 19 6.01 20.49 -1.23
N GLN A 20 7.23 20.04 -1.54
CA GLN A 20 7.43 18.70 -2.11
C GLN A 20 7.38 17.66 -1.00
N VAL A 21 6.60 16.60 -1.20
CA VAL A 21 6.49 15.43 -0.32
C VAL A 21 7.13 14.24 -1.00
N GLU A 22 8.16 13.67 -0.39
CA GLU A 22 8.84 12.47 -0.88
C GLU A 22 8.07 11.23 -0.40
N VAL A 23 7.50 10.48 -1.34
CA VAL A 23 6.60 9.35 -1.08
C VAL A 23 7.30 8.04 -1.40
N GLY A 24 7.50 7.18 -0.40
CA GLY A 24 8.04 5.83 -0.59
C GLY A 24 6.98 4.87 -1.09
N VAL A 25 7.25 4.20 -2.20
CA VAL A 25 6.36 3.19 -2.80
C VAL A 25 7.15 1.96 -3.21
N LEU A 26 6.50 0.79 -3.23
CA LEU A 26 7.11 -0.42 -3.75
C LEU A 26 7.17 -0.36 -5.29
N ARG A 27 8.23 -0.95 -5.87
CA ARG A 27 8.44 -0.94 -7.32
C ARG A 27 7.35 -1.67 -8.09
N PHE A 28 6.91 -2.82 -7.56
CA PHE A 28 5.93 -3.67 -8.23
C PHE A 28 5.05 -4.40 -7.23
N VAL A 29 3.87 -3.87 -7.03
CA VAL A 29 2.80 -4.44 -6.18
C VAL A 29 1.43 -4.05 -6.76
N PRO A 30 1.13 -4.48 -8.01
CA PRO A 30 -0.15 -4.14 -8.64
C PRO A 30 -1.33 -4.75 -7.84
N PRO A 31 -2.50 -4.09 -7.83
CA PRO A 31 -2.83 -2.84 -8.51
C PRO A 31 -2.43 -1.56 -7.74
N PHE A 32 -1.69 -1.67 -6.62
CA PHE A 32 -1.38 -0.54 -5.73
C PHE A 32 -0.33 0.40 -6.31
N ALA A 33 0.81 -0.13 -6.73
CA ALA A 33 1.89 0.65 -7.33
C ALA A 33 2.71 -0.21 -8.30
N SER A 34 3.11 0.38 -9.42
CA SER A 34 4.01 -0.24 -10.39
C SER A 34 4.89 0.82 -11.02
N GLU A 35 6.20 0.58 -11.07
CA GLU A 35 7.16 1.45 -11.74
C GLU A 35 7.23 1.14 -13.23
N ILE A 36 7.23 2.17 -14.08
CA ILE A 36 7.35 2.04 -15.54
C ILE A 36 8.83 1.96 -15.90
N GLY A 37 9.30 0.78 -16.29
CA GLY A 37 10.62 0.59 -16.90
C GLY A 37 11.81 1.17 -16.13
N HIS A 38 11.77 1.22 -14.80
CA HIS A 38 12.79 1.82 -13.93
C HIS A 38 13.05 3.31 -14.19
N THR A 39 12.03 4.04 -14.65
CA THR A 39 12.12 5.47 -14.98
C THR A 39 11.86 6.40 -13.80
N GLY A 40 11.47 5.87 -12.64
CA GLY A 40 10.96 6.64 -11.52
C GLY A 40 9.52 7.14 -11.71
N GLN A 41 8.87 6.75 -12.80
CA GLN A 41 7.45 7.00 -13.02
C GLN A 41 6.62 5.81 -12.50
N PHE A 42 5.57 6.13 -11.78
CA PHE A 42 4.72 5.13 -11.13
C PHE A 42 3.26 5.29 -11.55
N TYR A 43 2.53 4.19 -11.53
CA TYR A 43 1.08 4.15 -11.69
C TYR A 43 0.47 3.15 -10.70
N GLY A 44 -0.82 3.23 -10.46
CA GLY A 44 -1.58 2.37 -9.58
C GLY A 44 -2.44 3.14 -8.60
N PHE A 45 -3.24 2.41 -7.82
CA PHE A 45 -4.18 2.99 -6.88
C PHE A 45 -3.53 3.95 -5.87
N CYS A 46 -2.44 3.53 -5.22
CA CYS A 46 -1.74 4.37 -4.24
C CYS A 46 -1.16 5.64 -4.86
N ILE A 47 -0.75 5.57 -6.13
CA ILE A 47 -0.19 6.72 -6.84
C ILE A 47 -1.29 7.75 -7.12
N GLU A 48 -2.42 7.30 -7.65
CA GLU A 48 -3.54 8.18 -7.99
C GLU A 48 -4.17 8.79 -6.73
N LEU A 49 -4.37 7.96 -5.69
CA LEU A 49 -4.82 8.42 -4.37
C LEU A 49 -3.88 9.51 -3.81
N MET A 50 -2.57 9.26 -3.83
CA MET A 50 -1.61 10.19 -3.25
C MET A 50 -1.49 11.49 -4.07
N ASN A 51 -1.59 11.42 -5.40
CA ASN A 51 -1.61 12.61 -6.24
C ASN A 51 -2.77 13.55 -5.87
N GLU A 52 -3.97 12.99 -5.66
CA GLU A 52 -5.12 13.77 -5.25
C GLU A 52 -4.95 14.31 -3.82
N LEU A 53 -4.40 13.51 -2.89
CA LEU A 53 -4.08 13.95 -1.54
C LEU A 53 -3.06 15.09 -1.53
N CYS A 54 -1.98 15.00 -2.31
CA CYS A 54 -1.00 16.08 -2.44
C CYS A 54 -1.65 17.36 -2.98
N LYS A 55 -2.47 17.24 -4.03
CA LYS A 55 -3.20 18.36 -4.60
C LYS A 55 -4.09 19.05 -3.56
N ARG A 56 -4.90 18.30 -2.80
CA ARG A 56 -5.80 18.85 -1.77
C ARG A 56 -5.08 19.47 -0.58
N THR A 57 -3.89 18.98 -0.28
CA THR A 57 -3.07 19.49 0.83
C THR A 57 -2.12 20.62 0.42
N GLY A 58 -2.17 21.05 -0.87
CA GLY A 58 -1.31 22.11 -1.40
C GLY A 58 0.15 21.68 -1.57
N ASN A 59 0.41 20.39 -1.75
CA ASN A 59 1.74 19.80 -1.91
C ASN A 59 1.94 19.24 -3.33
N THR A 60 3.20 18.96 -3.67
CA THR A 60 3.58 18.13 -4.83
C THR A 60 4.16 16.81 -4.35
N CYS A 61 3.71 15.71 -4.93
CA CYS A 61 4.26 14.39 -4.64
C CYS A 61 5.44 14.07 -5.53
N LYS A 62 6.49 13.50 -4.93
CA LYS A 62 7.59 12.86 -5.64
C LYS A 62 7.77 11.44 -5.16
N TYR A 63 7.67 10.47 -6.06
CA TYR A 63 7.73 9.07 -5.72
C TYR A 63 9.15 8.54 -5.73
N LYS A 64 9.47 7.73 -4.71
CA LYS A 64 10.74 7.00 -4.61
C LYS A 64 10.47 5.51 -4.46
N ALA A 65 11.06 4.72 -5.35
CA ALA A 65 11.05 3.30 -5.21
C ALA A 65 11.78 2.87 -3.93
N THR A 66 11.14 2.01 -3.16
CA THR A 66 11.69 1.43 -1.93
C THR A 66 11.49 -0.08 -1.92
N ASP A 67 12.36 -0.78 -1.21
CA ASP A 67 12.19 -2.19 -0.92
C ASP A 67 11.36 -2.34 0.37
N VAL A 68 10.67 -3.47 0.53
CA VAL A 68 9.77 -3.72 1.68
C VAL A 68 10.49 -3.55 3.02
N ASP A 69 11.70 -4.09 3.14
CA ASP A 69 12.52 -4.07 4.34
C ASP A 69 13.19 -2.71 4.60
N LYS A 70 13.25 -1.84 3.59
CA LYS A 70 13.95 -0.55 3.65
C LYS A 70 13.04 0.66 3.87
N GLN A 71 11.73 0.52 3.74
CA GLN A 71 10.81 1.67 3.85
C GLN A 71 10.91 2.38 5.21
N LEU A 72 10.88 1.63 6.31
CA LEU A 72 10.99 2.22 7.65
C LEU A 72 12.35 2.88 7.91
N SER A 73 13.42 2.29 7.40
CA SER A 73 14.76 2.91 7.49
C SER A 73 14.88 4.15 6.61
N ALA A 74 14.21 4.19 5.46
CA ALA A 74 14.16 5.37 4.59
C ALA A 74 13.40 6.54 5.26
N LEU A 75 12.31 6.25 6.00
CA LEU A 75 11.62 7.25 6.82
C LEU A 75 12.54 7.81 7.92
N ARG A 76 13.20 6.92 8.70
CA ARG A 76 14.13 7.35 9.76
C ARG A 76 15.29 8.17 9.21
N GLY A 77 15.82 7.77 8.05
CA GLY A 77 16.90 8.48 7.36
C GLY A 77 16.47 9.73 6.58
N ALA A 78 15.20 10.16 6.72
CA ALA A 78 14.63 11.32 6.00
C ALA A 78 14.82 11.28 4.48
N LYS A 79 14.92 10.07 3.90
CA LYS A 79 14.96 9.86 2.45
C LYS A 79 13.59 9.95 1.81
N ILE A 80 12.54 9.69 2.60
CA ILE A 80 11.12 9.84 2.28
C ILE A 80 10.41 10.45 3.50
N ASP A 81 9.31 11.14 3.26
CA ASP A 81 8.49 11.78 4.29
C ASP A 81 7.38 10.85 4.77
N ILE A 82 6.79 10.11 3.83
CA ILE A 82 5.70 9.15 4.05
C ILE A 82 5.92 7.91 3.19
N ALA A 83 5.27 6.80 3.57
CA ALA A 83 5.30 5.56 2.79
C ALA A 83 3.97 4.83 2.79
N PHE A 84 3.70 4.12 1.69
CA PHE A 84 2.67 3.10 1.60
C PHE A 84 3.30 1.76 1.97
N LEU A 85 3.11 1.33 3.22
CA LEU A 85 3.62 0.03 3.67
C LEU A 85 2.73 -1.11 3.16
N PRO A 86 3.32 -2.26 2.82
CA PRO A 86 2.56 -3.47 2.50
C PRO A 86 2.03 -4.18 3.76
N ALA A 87 2.10 -3.54 4.92
CA ALA A 87 1.65 -4.06 6.19
C ALA A 87 0.46 -3.25 6.71
N PRO A 88 -0.55 -3.90 7.30
CA PRO A 88 -1.70 -3.21 7.86
C PRO A 88 -1.31 -2.36 9.09
N VAL A 89 -2.13 -1.37 9.36
CA VAL A 89 -2.07 -0.60 10.61
C VAL A 89 -2.27 -1.54 11.79
N VAL A 90 -1.38 -1.49 12.76
CA VAL A 90 -1.48 -2.23 14.01
C VAL A 90 -1.54 -1.25 15.18
N LEU A 91 -2.36 -1.56 16.19
CA LEU A 91 -2.52 -0.72 17.38
C LEU A 91 -1.34 -0.76 18.37
N THR A 92 -0.29 -1.50 18.06
CA THR A 92 0.90 -1.47 18.92
C THR A 92 1.55 -0.10 18.84
N PRO A 93 1.61 0.66 19.95
CA PRO A 93 2.26 1.96 19.95
C PRO A 93 3.72 1.80 19.53
N ASN A 94 4.05 2.25 18.35
CA ASN A 94 5.44 2.46 17.99
C ASN A 94 5.75 3.91 18.32
N GLU A 95 6.75 4.14 19.15
CA GLU A 95 7.08 5.48 19.62
C GLU A 95 7.53 6.42 18.50
N ASP A 96 8.01 5.88 17.38
CA ASP A 96 8.59 6.66 16.29
C ASP A 96 7.61 6.97 15.14
N TYR A 97 6.60 6.13 14.93
CA TYR A 97 5.74 6.18 13.75
C TYR A 97 4.31 6.54 14.08
N LEU A 98 3.63 7.11 13.09
CA LEU A 98 2.18 7.31 13.08
C LEU A 98 1.62 6.91 11.72
N TYR A 99 0.33 6.59 11.69
CA TYR A 99 -0.39 6.19 10.50
C TYR A 99 -1.51 7.19 10.21
N SER A 100 -1.86 7.32 8.94
CA SER A 100 -3.10 7.97 8.54
C SER A 100 -4.31 7.13 8.94
N LEU A 101 -5.51 7.67 8.76
CA LEU A 101 -6.72 6.87 8.64
C LEU A 101 -6.50 5.80 7.57
N PRO A 102 -7.08 4.59 7.75
CA PRO A 102 -6.94 3.53 6.76
C PRO A 102 -7.62 3.95 5.45
N TYR A 103 -6.92 3.73 4.34
CA TYR A 103 -7.43 4.00 3.00
C TYR A 103 -7.96 2.73 2.29
N LEU A 104 -7.68 1.54 2.82
CA LEU A 104 -8.20 0.26 2.33
C LEU A 104 -8.33 -0.74 3.48
N PRO A 105 -9.29 -1.69 3.41
CA PRO A 105 -9.32 -2.82 4.33
C PRO A 105 -8.07 -3.69 4.16
N SER A 106 -7.58 -4.27 5.26
CA SER A 106 -6.41 -5.15 5.27
C SER A 106 -6.84 -6.61 5.28
N GLU A 107 -7.28 -7.09 4.13
CA GLU A 107 -7.70 -8.48 3.94
C GLU A 107 -6.62 -9.28 3.21
N SER A 108 -6.41 -10.53 3.64
CA SER A 108 -5.58 -11.51 2.94
C SER A 108 -6.40 -12.74 2.58
N GLN A 109 -6.02 -13.41 1.50
CA GLN A 109 -6.71 -14.60 1.03
C GLN A 109 -5.71 -15.65 0.54
N PHE A 110 -6.04 -16.91 0.77
CA PHE A 110 -5.26 -18.03 0.24
C PHE A 110 -5.54 -18.25 -1.23
N MET A 111 -4.49 -18.61 -1.96
CA MET A 111 -4.54 -18.99 -3.38
C MET A 111 -3.76 -20.26 -3.61
N ILE A 112 -4.25 -21.06 -4.53
CA ILE A 112 -3.63 -22.32 -4.96
C ILE A 112 -3.64 -22.42 -6.49
N LEU A 113 -2.87 -23.35 -7.04
CA LEU A 113 -2.98 -23.68 -8.45
C LEU A 113 -4.37 -24.24 -8.79
N ASN A 114 -4.92 -23.89 -9.95
CA ASN A 114 -6.17 -24.46 -10.47
C ASN A 114 -6.10 -26.00 -10.58
N THR A 115 -4.92 -26.51 -10.91
CA THR A 115 -4.65 -27.96 -11.04
C THR A 115 -4.52 -28.67 -9.71
N ASN A 116 -4.47 -27.94 -8.57
CA ASN A 116 -4.41 -28.56 -7.25
C ASN A 116 -5.74 -29.22 -6.92
N THR A 117 -5.71 -30.54 -6.72
CA THR A 117 -6.87 -31.40 -6.40
C THR A 117 -6.87 -31.87 -4.94
N SER A 118 -5.89 -31.45 -4.13
CA SER A 118 -5.76 -31.88 -2.73
C SER A 118 -6.21 -30.83 -1.72
N ILE A 119 -6.39 -29.57 -2.15
CA ILE A 119 -6.81 -28.46 -1.30
C ILE A 119 -8.17 -27.97 -1.79
N HIS A 120 -9.23 -28.20 -1.00
CA HIS A 120 -10.60 -27.82 -1.30
C HIS A 120 -11.14 -26.75 -0.36
N SER A 121 -10.54 -26.60 0.81
CA SER A 121 -10.95 -25.68 1.85
C SER A 121 -9.76 -25.09 2.59
N ILE A 122 -10.00 -24.06 3.39
CA ILE A 122 -8.98 -23.44 4.25
C ILE A 122 -8.41 -24.43 5.28
N ASN A 123 -9.17 -25.47 5.67
CA ASN A 123 -8.69 -26.48 6.59
C ASN A 123 -7.58 -27.36 5.99
N ASP A 124 -7.60 -27.55 4.68
CA ASP A 124 -6.61 -28.36 3.95
C ASP A 124 -5.26 -27.61 3.81
N ILE A 125 -5.22 -26.33 4.14
CA ILE A 125 -3.98 -25.53 4.20
C ILE A 125 -3.09 -25.93 5.38
N ARG A 126 -3.65 -26.61 6.39
CA ARG A 126 -2.90 -27.00 7.59
C ARG A 126 -1.72 -27.90 7.22
N GLY A 127 -0.53 -27.54 7.72
CA GLY A 127 0.71 -28.27 7.48
C GLY A 127 1.27 -28.15 6.05
N LYS A 128 0.68 -27.32 5.19
CA LYS A 128 1.17 -27.04 3.84
C LYS A 128 2.29 -25.99 3.85
N LYS A 129 3.12 -26.02 2.80
CA LYS A 129 4.09 -24.96 2.55
C LYS A 129 3.39 -23.74 1.98
N ILE A 130 3.55 -22.60 2.65
CA ILE A 130 2.86 -21.37 2.28
C ILE A 130 3.87 -20.31 1.84
N GLY A 131 3.68 -19.78 0.64
CA GLY A 131 4.44 -18.65 0.11
C GLY A 131 3.78 -17.31 0.52
N ILE A 132 4.59 -16.38 0.99
CA ILE A 132 4.19 -15.01 1.30
C ILE A 132 5.18 -14.00 0.75
N LEU A 133 4.75 -12.76 0.56
CA LEU A 133 5.69 -11.65 0.40
C LEU A 133 6.37 -11.35 1.74
N LYS A 134 7.64 -10.99 1.70
CA LYS A 134 8.37 -10.49 2.87
C LYS A 134 7.60 -9.32 3.49
N THR A 135 6.96 -9.56 4.63
CA THR A 135 6.22 -8.55 5.38
C THR A 135 6.50 -8.76 6.85
N ASN A 136 6.52 -7.67 7.61
CA ASN A 136 7.01 -7.72 8.99
C ASN A 136 6.17 -8.55 9.97
N ASN A 137 4.91 -8.97 9.68
CA ASN A 137 4.05 -9.54 10.72
C ASN A 137 3.12 -10.70 10.32
N LEU A 138 2.86 -10.99 9.04
CA LEU A 138 1.92 -12.07 8.67
C LEU A 138 2.34 -13.45 9.16
N LYS A 139 3.66 -13.73 9.13
CA LYS A 139 4.24 -15.00 9.58
C LYS A 139 3.91 -15.31 11.04
N ASN A 140 3.89 -14.28 11.89
CA ASN A 140 3.79 -14.45 13.35
C ASN A 140 2.37 -14.39 13.89
N THR A 141 1.40 -13.87 13.14
CA THR A 141 0.03 -13.66 13.63
C THR A 141 -0.97 -14.64 13.04
N ILE A 142 -1.08 -14.72 11.73
CA ILE A 142 -2.12 -15.50 11.06
C ILE A 142 -1.62 -16.89 10.70
N LEU A 143 -0.41 -16.99 10.13
CA LEU A 143 0.07 -18.25 9.58
C LEU A 143 0.30 -19.33 10.64
N ARG A 144 0.61 -18.97 11.88
CA ARG A 144 0.72 -19.92 13.00
C ARG A 144 -0.55 -20.74 13.24
N GLN A 145 -1.71 -20.24 12.79
CA GLN A 145 -2.97 -20.97 12.93
C GLN A 145 -3.11 -22.08 11.87
N PHE A 146 -2.33 -22.02 10.80
CA PHE A 146 -2.44 -22.91 9.66
C PHE A 146 -1.23 -23.81 9.46
N THR A 147 -0.02 -23.30 9.75
CA THR A 147 1.22 -24.05 9.45
C THR A 147 2.32 -23.66 10.43
N ALA A 148 3.33 -24.53 10.52
CA ALA A 148 4.53 -24.25 11.30
C ALA A 148 5.42 -23.19 10.61
N PRO A 149 6.17 -22.39 11.37
CA PRO A 149 6.99 -21.29 10.80
C PRO A 149 7.98 -21.74 9.72
N GLU A 150 8.52 -22.95 9.83
CA GLU A 150 9.45 -23.55 8.86
C GLU A 150 8.80 -23.91 7.53
N GLN A 151 7.48 -23.99 7.48
CA GLN A 151 6.72 -24.22 6.24
C GLN A 151 6.39 -22.91 5.51
N VAL A 152 6.74 -21.75 6.07
CA VAL A 152 6.47 -20.46 5.44
C VAL A 152 7.72 -20.00 4.68
N ILE A 153 7.54 -19.80 3.37
CA ILE A 153 8.60 -19.34 2.45
C ILE A 153 8.31 -17.89 2.08
N GLU A 154 9.27 -17.03 2.35
CA GLU A 154 9.18 -15.59 2.07
C GLU A 154 9.84 -15.25 0.74
N TYR A 155 9.13 -14.46 -0.08
CA TYR A 155 9.59 -13.97 -1.37
C TYR A 155 9.72 -12.45 -1.36
N ASP A 156 10.74 -11.92 -2.03
CA ASP A 156 10.98 -10.46 -2.11
C ASP A 156 9.97 -9.73 -3.03
N GLY A 157 9.32 -10.48 -3.94
CA GLY A 157 8.38 -9.88 -4.89
C GLY A 157 7.39 -10.89 -5.48
N ILE A 158 6.38 -10.35 -6.16
CA ILE A 158 5.28 -11.10 -6.76
C ILE A 158 5.78 -12.14 -7.78
N ASN A 159 6.77 -11.81 -8.59
CA ASN A 159 7.30 -12.75 -9.61
C ASN A 159 7.89 -13.99 -8.96
N GLY A 160 8.69 -13.83 -7.89
CA GLY A 160 9.25 -14.95 -7.12
C GLY A 160 8.16 -15.80 -6.49
N LEU A 161 7.13 -15.16 -5.94
CA LEU A 161 6.00 -15.82 -5.31
C LEU A 161 5.20 -16.68 -6.31
N VAL A 162 4.87 -16.12 -7.49
CA VAL A 162 4.19 -16.86 -8.57
C VAL A 162 5.06 -18.00 -9.09
N SER A 163 6.36 -17.78 -9.26
CA SER A 163 7.31 -18.84 -9.64
C SER A 163 7.36 -19.95 -8.58
N GLY A 164 7.34 -19.60 -7.30
CA GLY A 164 7.38 -20.57 -6.19
C GLY A 164 6.19 -21.53 -6.20
N ILE A 165 4.98 -21.01 -6.44
CA ILE A 165 3.79 -21.89 -6.50
C ILE A 165 3.74 -22.69 -7.81
N THR A 166 4.10 -22.09 -8.94
CA THR A 166 4.07 -22.81 -10.23
C THR A 166 5.15 -23.90 -10.34
N SER A 167 6.27 -23.76 -9.64
CA SER A 167 7.32 -24.79 -9.55
C SER A 167 7.08 -25.83 -8.45
N GLY A 168 6.04 -25.68 -7.64
CA GLY A 168 5.73 -26.60 -6.53
C GLY A 168 6.62 -26.44 -5.30
N GLN A 169 7.34 -25.34 -5.18
CA GLN A 169 8.12 -25.01 -3.95
C GLN A 169 7.18 -24.74 -2.76
N VAL A 170 6.00 -24.20 -3.04
CA VAL A 170 4.92 -23.98 -2.07
C VAL A 170 3.61 -24.53 -2.57
N ASP A 171 2.74 -24.95 -1.66
CA ASP A 171 1.43 -25.53 -1.94
C ASP A 171 0.34 -24.48 -2.08
N ALA A 172 0.48 -23.37 -1.38
CA ALA A 172 -0.45 -22.24 -1.37
C ALA A 172 0.28 -20.91 -1.19
N LEU A 173 -0.38 -19.83 -1.59
CA LEU A 173 0.04 -18.45 -1.32
C LEU A 173 -0.92 -17.80 -0.35
N LEU A 174 -0.43 -16.92 0.52
CA LEU A 174 -1.25 -15.97 1.27
C LEU A 174 -0.88 -14.55 0.87
N LEU A 175 -1.81 -13.84 0.27
CA LEU A 175 -1.63 -12.50 -0.27
C LEU A 175 -2.75 -11.56 0.17
N ASN A 176 -2.48 -10.25 0.11
CA ASN A 176 -3.55 -9.27 0.10
C ASN A 176 -4.59 -9.63 -0.96
N SER A 177 -5.88 -9.56 -0.61
CA SER A 177 -6.99 -10.00 -1.47
C SER A 177 -7.03 -9.27 -2.82
N SER A 178 -6.73 -7.97 -2.84
CA SER A 178 -6.70 -7.17 -4.08
C SER A 178 -5.52 -7.53 -4.98
N VAL A 179 -4.32 -7.73 -4.39
CA VAL A 179 -3.15 -8.22 -5.14
C VAL A 179 -3.43 -9.60 -5.72
N GLY A 180 -4.04 -10.46 -4.92
CA GLY A 180 -4.39 -11.80 -5.35
C GLY A 180 -5.38 -11.83 -6.51
N LYS A 181 -6.44 -11.04 -6.44
CA LYS A 181 -7.40 -10.89 -7.55
C LYS A 181 -6.71 -10.37 -8.82
N TYR A 182 -5.82 -9.38 -8.69
CA TYR A 182 -5.04 -8.91 -9.82
C TYR A 182 -4.20 -10.03 -10.44
N ILE A 183 -3.51 -10.82 -9.62
CA ILE A 183 -2.69 -11.95 -10.11
C ILE A 183 -3.56 -12.99 -10.81
N ILE A 184 -4.70 -13.39 -10.23
CA ILE A 184 -5.61 -14.37 -10.82
C ILE A 184 -6.12 -13.90 -12.18
N ASN A 185 -6.48 -12.63 -12.31
CA ASN A 185 -6.96 -12.07 -13.58
C ASN A 185 -5.88 -12.06 -14.69
N ASN A 186 -4.60 -12.01 -14.30
CA ASN A 186 -3.48 -11.99 -15.24
C ASN A 186 -2.77 -13.34 -15.38
N VAL A 187 -2.87 -14.20 -14.36
CA VAL A 187 -2.24 -15.52 -14.31
C VAL A 187 -3.34 -16.56 -14.09
N GLN A 188 -3.97 -17.01 -15.17
CA GLN A 188 -5.14 -17.88 -15.15
C GLN A 188 -4.94 -19.27 -14.51
N SER A 189 -3.74 -19.56 -14.00
CA SER A 189 -3.41 -20.83 -13.33
C SER A 189 -3.72 -20.88 -11.85
N LEU A 190 -4.21 -19.78 -11.25
CA LEU A 190 -4.49 -19.67 -9.82
C LEU A 190 -5.98 -19.50 -9.53
N LYS A 191 -6.41 -20.00 -8.37
CA LYS A 191 -7.75 -19.78 -7.79
C LYS A 191 -7.67 -19.46 -6.30
N VAL A 192 -8.68 -18.75 -5.79
CA VAL A 192 -8.80 -18.46 -4.34
C VAL A 192 -9.34 -19.67 -3.58
N ILE A 193 -8.94 -19.77 -2.31
CA ILE A 193 -9.48 -20.74 -1.34
C ILE A 193 -9.93 -19.99 -0.09
N GLY A 194 -11.15 -20.32 0.36
CA GLY A 194 -11.76 -19.73 1.56
C GLY A 194 -12.19 -18.27 1.35
N LYS A 195 -12.68 -17.69 2.43
CA LYS A 195 -13.03 -16.26 2.47
C LYS A 195 -11.78 -15.42 2.78
N PRO A 196 -11.76 -14.13 2.43
CA PRO A 196 -10.75 -13.22 2.92
C PRO A 196 -10.66 -13.23 4.46
N ILE A 197 -9.45 -13.02 4.97
CA ILE A 197 -9.13 -12.98 6.40
C ILE A 197 -8.67 -11.56 6.71
N ASP A 198 -9.33 -10.91 7.67
CA ASP A 198 -8.90 -9.61 8.19
C ASP A 198 -7.58 -9.73 8.94
N ILE A 199 -6.62 -8.84 8.65
CA ILE A 199 -5.27 -8.89 9.22
C ILE A 199 -4.85 -7.58 9.90
N GLY A 200 -5.77 -6.82 10.42
CA GLY A 200 -5.50 -5.57 11.11
C GLY A 200 -6.57 -4.53 10.88
N MET A 201 -6.23 -3.26 11.05
CA MET A 201 -7.18 -2.14 11.01
C MET A 201 -7.24 -1.45 9.64
N GLY A 202 -6.83 -2.10 8.58
CA GLY A 202 -6.72 -1.52 7.25
C GLY A 202 -5.29 -1.07 6.92
N TYR A 203 -5.09 -0.62 5.68
CA TYR A 203 -3.82 -0.07 5.21
C TYR A 203 -3.83 1.44 5.37
N GLY A 204 -2.83 1.99 6.07
CA GLY A 204 -2.62 3.43 6.28
C GLY A 204 -1.30 3.90 5.69
N ILE A 205 -1.23 5.21 5.43
CA ILE A 205 0.02 5.88 5.07
C ILE A 205 0.83 6.07 6.35
N VAL A 206 2.10 5.67 6.35
CA VAL A 206 2.97 5.78 7.52
C VAL A 206 3.93 6.96 7.39
N ALA A 207 4.18 7.63 8.51
CA ALA A 207 5.17 8.69 8.66
C ALA A 207 5.89 8.60 9.99
N LEU A 208 6.99 9.34 10.17
CA LEU A 208 7.53 9.63 11.49
C LEU A 208 6.61 10.62 12.22
N LYS A 209 6.56 10.56 13.56
CA LYS A 209 5.75 11.47 14.40
C LYS A 209 6.02 12.95 14.16
N LYS A 210 7.23 13.33 13.77
CA LYS A 210 7.55 14.71 13.38
C LYS A 210 6.72 15.22 12.21
N ASN A 211 6.22 14.32 11.35
CA ASN A 211 5.37 14.62 10.19
C ASN A 211 3.86 14.56 10.53
N ALA A 212 3.49 14.58 11.82
CA ALA A 212 2.09 14.59 12.25
C ALA A 212 1.23 15.69 11.58
N PRO A 213 1.72 16.92 11.38
CA PRO A 213 0.93 17.94 10.67
C PRO A 213 0.59 17.54 9.22
N LEU A 214 1.49 16.83 8.52
CA LEU A 214 1.23 16.32 7.17
C LEU A 214 0.17 15.20 7.20
N ILE A 215 0.30 14.24 8.12
CA ILE A 215 -0.68 13.16 8.27
C ILE A 215 -2.08 13.69 8.64
N ASN A 216 -2.15 14.71 9.49
CA ASN A 216 -3.44 15.34 9.81
C ASN A 216 -4.10 15.99 8.59
N LYS A 217 -3.32 16.66 7.73
CA LYS A 217 -3.83 17.20 6.45
C LYS A 217 -4.26 16.08 5.50
N ILE A 218 -3.49 14.99 5.41
CA ILE A 218 -3.83 13.81 4.62
C ILE A 218 -5.15 13.19 5.11
N ASN A 219 -5.34 13.03 6.43
CA ASN A 219 -6.56 12.49 6.99
C ASN A 219 -7.79 13.37 6.65
N ALA A 220 -7.66 14.69 6.78
CA ALA A 220 -8.72 15.62 6.40
C ALA A 220 -9.05 15.50 4.89
N ALA A 221 -8.03 15.39 4.04
CA ALA A 221 -8.21 15.22 2.60
C ALA A 221 -8.84 13.86 2.25
N LEU A 222 -8.48 12.76 2.94
CA LEU A 222 -9.12 11.44 2.77
C LEU A 222 -10.61 11.51 3.06
N LEU A 223 -11.01 12.11 4.20
CA LEU A 223 -12.42 12.29 4.56
C LEU A 223 -13.19 13.15 3.55
N GLN A 224 -12.56 14.19 3.00
CA GLN A 224 -13.15 15.00 1.92
C GLN A 224 -13.35 14.16 0.65
N MET A 225 -12.36 13.35 0.26
CA MET A 225 -12.44 12.49 -0.92
C MET A 225 -13.53 11.42 -0.79
N GLU A 226 -13.73 10.89 0.41
CA GLU A 226 -14.85 9.97 0.70
C GLU A 226 -16.19 10.69 0.57
N SER A 227 -16.30 11.91 1.14
CA SER A 227 -17.52 12.70 1.16
C SER A 227 -17.96 13.17 -0.24
N ASP A 228 -17.02 13.52 -1.12
CA ASP A 228 -17.31 14.04 -2.48
C ASP A 228 -17.28 12.98 -3.59
N GLY A 229 -17.06 11.69 -3.24
CA GLY A 229 -17.05 10.57 -4.17
C GLY A 229 -15.76 10.42 -4.99
N THR A 230 -14.76 11.27 -4.77
CA THR A 230 -13.45 11.16 -5.46
C THR A 230 -12.75 9.86 -5.10
N TYR A 231 -12.77 9.48 -3.81
CA TYR A 231 -12.20 8.22 -3.37
C TYR A 231 -12.86 7.02 -4.06
N GLU A 232 -14.18 6.99 -4.10
CA GLU A 232 -14.95 5.93 -4.76
C GLU A 232 -14.62 5.82 -6.26
N THR A 233 -14.44 6.96 -6.94
CA THR A 233 -14.06 7.01 -8.36
C THR A 233 -12.69 6.37 -8.58
N ILE A 234 -11.68 6.73 -7.76
CA ILE A 234 -10.34 6.13 -7.84
C ILE A 234 -10.41 4.65 -7.47
N TYR A 235 -11.14 4.29 -6.41
CA TYR A 235 -11.29 2.91 -5.96
C TYR A 235 -11.89 2.01 -7.07
N LYS A 236 -12.99 2.42 -7.68
CA LYS A 236 -13.65 1.65 -8.77
C LYS A 236 -12.76 1.44 -9.97
N LYS A 237 -11.90 2.38 -10.30
CA LYS A 237 -10.96 2.24 -11.41
C LYS A 237 -9.99 1.06 -11.26
N TYR A 238 -9.59 0.74 -10.03
CA TYR A 238 -8.59 -0.28 -9.74
C TYR A 238 -9.17 -1.58 -9.15
N PHE A 239 -10.32 -1.51 -8.50
CA PHE A 239 -10.94 -2.62 -7.76
C PHE A 239 -12.40 -2.88 -8.14
N GLY A 240 -13.00 -2.02 -8.97
CA GLY A 240 -14.34 -2.22 -9.51
C GLY A 240 -14.33 -3.35 -10.54
N TYR A 241 -14.89 -4.50 -10.19
CA TYR A 241 -15.08 -5.65 -11.04
C TYR A 241 -16.54 -5.78 -11.43
#